data_6d6bd4fbb595b83be7f3e58384097058
#
_entry.id   6d6bd4fbb595b83be7f3e58384097058
#
_cell.length_a   1.000
_cell.length_b   1.000
_cell.length_c   1.000
_cell.angle_alpha   90.00
_cell.angle_beta   90.00
_cell.angle_gamma   90.00
#
_symmetry.space_group_name_H-M   'P 1'
#
loop_
_entity.id
_entity.type
_entity.pdbx_description
1 polymer ?
#
loop_
_entity_poly.entity_id
_entity_poly.type
_entity_poly.pdbx_seq_one_letter_code
_entity_poly.pdbx_strand_id
1 'polypeptide(L)'
;MLMRALLAVLALPGLVAFVAPLLIARSEIRAGSFNAFALVLLIPGLTLLVWCVRDFLVTGKGTLAPWDPPRLLVTSGPYRYSRNPMYVGVSLLLLGWSVAFRSSGLLLYACIVMLAFHLRVIVSEEPWLARKHGRTWNGYVAKVPRWFFPSRRAVVFSWLGAVVLVPIAGLIYEAYADARAAREFPPPGTMVDIGGRRLHLLCIGREDAMEPMVLFEASGWGNALSSSRARELLATRTKVCSYDRLGHGWSDGTSGVTTIGGTANDLGVLQDRAKLPRPVVMVASSIGGLTAEMFARRYPERVAGIVFVDAANSLFVPRLAPYSGRATALACTAGTLARFGVIRLLDPFGLGSDSEGARRSAAVTYGARTWTATCALARGLNAIQREFEQAPPLSADIRVVALSASSTEQLMPPFAEPFIDANQVRAETEEAHRAFAKRLNGSWKKIPDSTHLIADSQPEAVADAVFDLLDQLRGGLAGR
;
A
#
# COMPACT_ATOMS: atom_id res chain seq x y z
N MET A 1 -34.51 5.64 36.63
CA MET A 1 -33.71 4.50 36.16
C MET A 1 -33.17 4.75 34.76
N LEU A 2 -33.97 5.07 33.78
CA LEU A 2 -33.57 5.29 32.40
C LEU A 2 -32.46 6.35 32.25
N MET A 3 -32.59 7.51 32.91
CA MET A 3 -31.59 8.59 32.85
C MET A 3 -30.23 8.17 33.44
N ARG A 4 -30.21 7.41 34.54
CA ARG A 4 -28.95 6.87 35.11
C ARG A 4 -28.31 5.84 34.19
N ALA A 5 -29.10 5.02 33.51
CA ALA A 5 -28.59 4.08 32.52
C ALA A 5 -28.03 4.77 31.29
N LEU A 6 -28.70 5.81 30.78
CA LEU A 6 -28.23 6.64 29.68
C LEU A 6 -26.87 7.29 30.02
N LEU A 7 -26.76 7.89 31.22
CA LEU A 7 -25.50 8.46 31.69
C LEU A 7 -24.38 7.41 31.83
N ALA A 8 -24.73 6.21 32.33
CA ALA A 8 -23.75 5.12 32.44
C ALA A 8 -23.28 4.60 31.07
N VAL A 9 -24.18 4.51 30.09
CA VAL A 9 -23.84 4.13 28.71
C VAL A 9 -22.98 5.20 28.02
N LEU A 10 -23.33 6.47 28.21
CA LEU A 10 -22.57 7.60 27.65
C LEU A 10 -21.15 7.70 28.28
N ALA A 11 -21.07 7.55 29.60
CA ALA A 11 -19.82 7.75 30.34
C ALA A 11 -18.76 6.63 30.15
N LEU A 12 -19.17 5.40 29.87
CA LEU A 12 -18.23 4.27 29.76
C LEU A 12 -18.19 3.68 28.34
N PRO A 13 -19.18 2.89 27.87
CA PRO A 13 -19.11 2.37 26.52
C PRO A 13 -19.25 3.44 25.44
N GLY A 14 -19.97 4.55 25.73
CA GLY A 14 -20.13 5.67 24.82
C GLY A 14 -18.79 6.39 24.55
N LEU A 15 -18.03 6.68 25.62
CA LEU A 15 -16.73 7.31 25.48
C LEU A 15 -15.74 6.40 24.74
N VAL A 16 -15.69 5.12 25.14
CA VAL A 16 -14.71 4.17 24.61
C VAL A 16 -15.06 3.74 23.18
N ALA A 17 -16.34 3.43 22.90
CA ALA A 17 -16.74 2.85 21.61
C ALA A 17 -17.11 3.88 20.55
N PHE A 18 -17.33 5.15 20.91
CA PHE A 18 -17.75 6.19 19.95
C PHE A 18 -16.90 7.45 20.03
N VAL A 19 -16.80 8.11 21.20
CA VAL A 19 -16.12 9.40 21.29
C VAL A 19 -14.61 9.27 20.98
N ALA A 20 -13.91 8.33 21.61
CA ALA A 20 -12.49 8.14 21.37
C ALA A 20 -12.18 7.73 19.92
N PRO A 21 -12.89 6.77 19.30
CA PRO A 21 -12.74 6.48 17.88
C PRO A 21 -12.97 7.68 16.97
N LEU A 22 -14.00 8.49 17.22
CA LEU A 22 -14.27 9.70 16.42
C LEU A 22 -13.17 10.76 16.54
N LEU A 23 -12.52 10.86 17.71
CA LEU A 23 -11.39 11.77 17.91
C LEU A 23 -10.12 11.26 17.21
N ILE A 24 -9.87 9.95 17.26
CA ILE A 24 -8.71 9.32 16.61
C ILE A 24 -8.85 9.38 15.08
N ALA A 25 -10.05 9.10 14.54
CA ALA A 25 -10.32 9.09 13.10
C ALA A 25 -10.73 10.47 12.54
N ARG A 26 -10.38 11.56 13.21
CA ARG A 26 -10.89 12.90 12.86
C ARG A 26 -10.47 13.38 11.46
N SER A 27 -9.28 12.99 11.02
CA SER A 27 -8.75 13.27 9.68
C SER A 27 -9.49 12.47 8.61
N GLU A 28 -9.66 11.17 8.84
CA GLU A 28 -10.31 10.23 7.94
C GLU A 28 -11.81 10.53 7.76
N ILE A 29 -12.48 10.96 8.84
CA ILE A 29 -13.88 11.39 8.79
C ILE A 29 -14.04 12.65 7.93
N ARG A 30 -13.12 13.60 8.04
CA ARG A 30 -13.14 14.81 7.21
C ARG A 30 -12.89 14.53 5.74
N ALA A 31 -12.15 13.48 5.44
CA ALA A 31 -11.90 13.00 4.09
C ALA A 31 -13.09 12.24 3.46
N GLY A 32 -14.18 12.02 4.21
CA GLY A 32 -15.41 11.39 3.73
C GLY A 32 -15.31 9.89 3.44
N SER A 33 -14.21 9.23 3.78
CA SER A 33 -13.98 7.82 3.48
C SER A 33 -14.71 6.92 4.49
N PHE A 34 -15.76 6.20 4.06
CA PHE A 34 -16.43 5.19 4.87
C PHE A 34 -16.51 3.86 4.13
N ASN A 35 -15.94 2.82 4.72
CA ASN A 35 -16.00 1.48 4.17
C ASN A 35 -17.25 0.75 4.69
N ALA A 36 -18.24 0.55 3.83
CA ALA A 36 -19.51 -0.09 4.19
C ALA A 36 -19.35 -1.55 4.70
N PHE A 37 -18.26 -2.26 4.36
CA PHE A 37 -17.99 -3.59 4.90
C PHE A 37 -17.85 -3.59 6.43
N ALA A 38 -17.49 -2.45 7.03
CA ALA A 38 -17.46 -2.28 8.48
C ALA A 38 -18.81 -2.57 9.16
N LEU A 39 -19.94 -2.42 8.44
CA LEU A 39 -21.29 -2.70 8.98
C LEU A 39 -21.44 -4.15 9.44
N VAL A 40 -20.68 -5.09 8.87
CA VAL A 40 -20.65 -6.49 9.30
C VAL A 40 -20.17 -6.65 10.76
N LEU A 41 -19.36 -5.73 11.25
CA LEU A 41 -18.89 -5.70 12.64
C LEU A 41 -19.68 -4.69 13.49
N LEU A 42 -19.99 -3.52 12.93
CA LEU A 42 -20.68 -2.44 13.66
C LEU A 42 -22.10 -2.83 14.07
N ILE A 43 -22.88 -3.45 13.16
CA ILE A 43 -24.27 -3.81 13.47
C ILE A 43 -24.34 -4.89 14.56
N PRO A 44 -23.65 -6.04 14.49
CA PRO A 44 -23.63 -7.04 15.57
C PRO A 44 -23.08 -6.47 16.88
N GLY A 45 -22.01 -5.65 16.81
CA GLY A 45 -21.41 -5.02 17.99
C GLY A 45 -22.41 -4.11 18.72
N LEU A 46 -23.11 -3.24 17.99
CA LEU A 46 -24.13 -2.35 18.53
C LEU A 46 -25.34 -3.13 19.09
N THR A 47 -25.82 -4.13 18.34
CA THR A 47 -26.93 -4.98 18.76
C THR A 47 -26.61 -5.68 20.07
N LEU A 48 -25.41 -6.27 20.17
CA LEU A 48 -24.96 -6.98 21.38
C LEU A 48 -24.83 -6.02 22.57
N LEU A 49 -24.26 -4.84 22.36
CA LEU A 49 -24.12 -3.79 23.39
C LEU A 49 -25.50 -3.37 23.91
N VAL A 50 -26.42 -3.04 23.03
CA VAL A 50 -27.79 -2.61 23.39
C VAL A 50 -28.54 -3.73 24.15
N TRP A 51 -28.38 -4.99 23.71
CA TRP A 51 -28.97 -6.14 24.39
C TRP A 51 -28.41 -6.32 25.82
N CYS A 52 -27.10 -6.19 26.00
CA CYS A 52 -26.47 -6.26 27.32
C CYS A 52 -26.95 -5.15 28.26
N VAL A 53 -27.09 -3.91 27.75
CA VAL A 53 -27.61 -2.76 28.49
C VAL A 53 -29.06 -3.04 28.96
N ARG A 54 -29.91 -3.52 28.06
CA ARG A 54 -31.27 -3.90 28.38
C ARG A 54 -31.31 -4.94 29.50
N ASP A 55 -30.52 -6.01 29.41
CA ASP A 55 -30.53 -7.09 30.39
C ASP A 55 -30.00 -6.65 31.75
N PHE A 56 -29.07 -5.72 31.83
CA PHE A 56 -28.65 -5.10 33.08
C PHE A 56 -29.78 -4.28 33.75
N LEU A 57 -30.56 -3.56 32.96
CA LEU A 57 -31.67 -2.76 33.45
C LEU A 57 -32.84 -3.64 33.90
N VAL A 58 -33.23 -4.62 33.06
CA VAL A 58 -34.47 -5.39 33.27
C VAL A 58 -34.24 -6.51 34.30
N THR A 59 -33.18 -7.28 34.09
CA THR A 59 -32.88 -8.47 34.90
C THR A 59 -31.96 -8.14 36.08
N GLY A 60 -30.91 -7.34 35.84
CA GLY A 60 -29.94 -6.95 36.87
C GLY A 60 -30.42 -5.91 37.87
N LYS A 61 -31.48 -5.17 37.53
CA LYS A 61 -32.01 -4.02 38.31
C LYS A 61 -30.94 -3.02 38.71
N GLY A 62 -30.00 -2.76 37.82
CA GLY A 62 -28.89 -1.84 37.97
C GLY A 62 -28.41 -1.29 36.61
N THR A 63 -27.28 -0.59 36.61
CA THR A 63 -26.70 0.02 35.40
C THR A 63 -25.28 -0.52 35.12
N LEU A 64 -24.69 -0.05 34.04
CA LEU A 64 -23.29 -0.37 33.68
C LEU A 64 -22.27 0.38 34.55
N ALA A 65 -22.74 1.36 35.33
CA ALA A 65 -21.88 2.21 36.13
C ALA A 65 -21.30 1.46 37.33
N PRO A 66 -19.99 1.62 37.62
CA PRO A 66 -19.39 1.04 38.82
C PRO A 66 -20.03 1.49 40.13
N TRP A 67 -20.68 2.68 40.13
CA TRP A 67 -21.35 3.25 41.29
C TRP A 67 -22.83 2.83 41.46
N ASP A 68 -23.38 2.12 40.44
CA ASP A 68 -24.78 1.59 40.49
C ASP A 68 -24.79 0.20 39.80
N PRO A 69 -23.98 -0.78 40.29
CA PRO A 69 -23.84 -2.09 39.66
C PRO A 69 -25.11 -2.93 39.81
N PRO A 70 -25.34 -3.92 38.94
CA PRO A 70 -26.46 -4.83 39.01
C PRO A 70 -26.58 -5.47 40.40
N ARG A 71 -27.81 -5.46 40.96
CA ARG A 71 -28.09 -6.08 42.25
C ARG A 71 -28.18 -7.59 42.17
N LEU A 72 -28.62 -8.09 41.03
CA LEU A 72 -28.73 -9.52 40.73
C LEU A 72 -27.68 -9.92 39.67
N LEU A 73 -27.14 -11.14 39.79
CA LEU A 73 -26.26 -11.67 38.76
C LEU A 73 -27.07 -11.93 37.50
N VAL A 74 -26.69 -11.27 36.40
CA VAL A 74 -27.35 -11.44 35.10
C VAL A 74 -26.74 -12.66 34.41
N THR A 75 -27.59 -13.67 34.16
CA THR A 75 -27.22 -14.93 33.53
C THR A 75 -28.08 -15.26 32.31
N SER A 76 -28.97 -14.32 31.93
CA SER A 76 -29.91 -14.46 30.80
C SER A 76 -29.37 -13.77 29.54
N GLY A 77 -30.10 -13.94 28.43
CA GLY A 77 -29.75 -13.31 27.15
C GLY A 77 -28.34 -13.69 26.67
N PRO A 78 -27.51 -12.74 26.22
CA PRO A 78 -26.14 -12.98 25.81
C PRO A 78 -25.25 -13.56 26.90
N TYR A 79 -25.58 -13.30 28.18
CA TYR A 79 -24.84 -13.80 29.36
C TYR A 79 -24.95 -15.31 29.56
N ARG A 80 -25.86 -15.99 28.87
CA ARG A 80 -25.88 -17.48 28.85
C ARG A 80 -24.78 -18.08 27.97
N TYR A 81 -24.18 -17.33 27.07
CA TYR A 81 -23.16 -17.78 26.11
C TYR A 81 -21.76 -17.29 26.46
N SER A 82 -21.64 -16.13 27.11
CA SER A 82 -20.40 -15.53 27.57
C SER A 82 -20.64 -14.80 28.89
N ARG A 83 -19.63 -14.81 29.78
CA ARG A 83 -19.69 -13.99 31.00
C ARG A 83 -19.48 -12.52 30.74
N ASN A 84 -18.91 -12.15 29.58
CA ASN A 84 -18.49 -10.80 29.22
C ASN A 84 -18.98 -10.35 27.83
N PRO A 85 -20.27 -10.56 27.46
CA PRO A 85 -20.75 -10.29 26.11
C PRO A 85 -20.72 -8.79 25.76
N MET A 86 -20.84 -7.90 26.75
CA MET A 86 -20.76 -6.47 26.54
C MET A 86 -19.38 -6.02 26.03
N TYR A 87 -18.31 -6.55 26.63
CA TYR A 87 -16.95 -6.26 26.15
C TYR A 87 -16.71 -6.77 24.73
N VAL A 88 -17.33 -7.90 24.36
CA VAL A 88 -17.29 -8.38 22.98
C VAL A 88 -18.03 -7.43 22.04
N GLY A 89 -19.20 -6.93 22.43
CA GLY A 89 -19.94 -5.92 21.65
C GLY A 89 -19.10 -4.65 21.39
N VAL A 90 -18.45 -4.13 22.44
CA VAL A 90 -17.56 -2.97 22.32
C VAL A 90 -16.34 -3.31 21.42
N SER A 91 -15.75 -4.49 21.58
CA SER A 91 -14.61 -4.91 20.73
C SER A 91 -14.99 -4.98 19.25
N LEU A 92 -16.16 -5.51 18.93
CA LEU A 92 -16.70 -5.53 17.56
C LEU A 92 -16.89 -4.11 17.01
N LEU A 93 -17.39 -3.17 17.83
CA LEU A 93 -17.52 -1.77 17.42
C LEU A 93 -16.17 -1.13 17.13
N LEU A 94 -15.17 -1.34 18.00
CA LEU A 94 -13.82 -0.78 17.80
C LEU A 94 -13.13 -1.33 16.55
N LEU A 95 -13.21 -2.64 16.33
CA LEU A 95 -12.73 -3.27 15.11
C LEU A 95 -13.51 -2.78 13.89
N GLY A 96 -14.83 -2.62 14.01
CA GLY A 96 -15.68 -2.05 12.97
C GLY A 96 -15.26 -0.64 12.59
N TRP A 97 -14.97 0.24 13.55
CA TRP A 97 -14.47 1.59 13.29
C TRP A 97 -13.11 1.57 12.60
N SER A 98 -12.19 0.67 12.99
CA SER A 98 -10.88 0.55 12.34
C SER A 98 -11.02 0.18 10.86
N VAL A 99 -11.96 -0.70 10.52
CA VAL A 99 -12.28 -1.08 9.15
C VAL A 99 -13.02 0.04 8.42
N ALA A 100 -13.96 0.72 9.09
CA ALA A 100 -14.75 1.82 8.51
C ALA A 100 -13.87 2.94 7.97
N PHE A 101 -12.88 3.35 8.76
CA PHE A 101 -11.99 4.46 8.45
C PHE A 101 -10.60 4.01 7.98
N ARG A 102 -10.36 2.70 7.81
CA ARG A 102 -9.06 2.13 7.40
C ARG A 102 -7.88 2.64 8.24
N SER A 103 -8.13 2.87 9.52
CA SER A 103 -7.18 3.52 10.44
C SER A 103 -6.41 2.51 11.27
N SER A 104 -5.10 2.46 11.09
CA SER A 104 -4.19 1.67 11.91
C SER A 104 -4.14 2.16 13.36
N GLY A 105 -4.32 3.47 13.58
CA GLY A 105 -4.46 4.06 14.91
C GLY A 105 -5.67 3.54 15.65
N LEU A 106 -6.82 3.40 14.98
CA LEU A 106 -8.03 2.79 15.55
C LEU A 106 -7.85 1.29 15.83
N LEU A 107 -7.13 0.57 14.98
CA LEU A 107 -6.83 -0.84 15.20
C LEU A 107 -5.94 -1.02 16.44
N LEU A 108 -4.89 -0.22 16.58
CA LEU A 108 -4.03 -0.22 17.77
C LEU A 108 -4.83 0.13 19.04
N TYR A 109 -5.67 1.15 18.97
CA TYR A 109 -6.57 1.51 20.07
C TYR A 109 -7.50 0.35 20.45
N ALA A 110 -8.11 -0.32 19.46
CA ALA A 110 -8.95 -1.50 19.69
C ALA A 110 -8.17 -2.61 20.43
N CYS A 111 -6.95 -2.93 20.00
CA CYS A 111 -6.11 -3.93 20.63
C CYS A 111 -5.78 -3.57 22.09
N ILE A 112 -5.44 -2.32 22.36
CA ILE A 112 -5.14 -1.83 23.73
C ILE A 112 -6.39 -1.95 24.62
N VAL A 113 -7.55 -1.53 24.14
CA VAL A 113 -8.80 -1.60 24.89
C VAL A 113 -9.22 -3.05 25.15
N MET A 114 -9.10 -3.94 24.16
CA MET A 114 -9.39 -5.37 24.33
C MET A 114 -8.47 -6.02 25.37
N LEU A 115 -7.20 -5.69 25.38
CA LEU A 115 -6.26 -6.13 26.42
C LEU A 115 -6.65 -5.58 27.79
N ALA A 116 -6.98 -4.29 27.88
CA ALA A 116 -7.43 -3.68 29.12
C ALA A 116 -8.71 -4.33 29.66
N PHE A 117 -9.68 -4.66 28.81
CA PHE A 117 -10.88 -5.42 29.20
C PHE A 117 -10.53 -6.81 29.73
N HIS A 118 -9.64 -7.52 29.04
CA HIS A 118 -9.21 -8.85 29.47
C HIS A 118 -8.56 -8.81 30.87
N LEU A 119 -7.64 -7.88 31.09
CA LEU A 119 -6.98 -7.70 32.38
C LEU A 119 -7.98 -7.28 33.47
N ARG A 120 -8.85 -6.32 33.19
CA ARG A 120 -9.88 -5.87 34.12
C ARG A 120 -10.80 -7.01 34.59
N VAL A 121 -11.27 -7.84 33.66
CA VAL A 121 -12.12 -9.01 33.96
C VAL A 121 -11.40 -9.96 34.91
N ILE A 122 -10.15 -10.31 34.63
CA ILE A 122 -9.40 -11.30 35.43
C ILE A 122 -9.03 -10.75 36.80
N VAL A 123 -8.53 -9.52 36.82
CA VAL A 123 -7.91 -8.96 38.04
C VAL A 123 -8.95 -8.35 38.98
N SER A 124 -10.06 -7.81 38.45
CA SER A 124 -11.01 -7.01 39.24
C SER A 124 -12.44 -7.60 39.24
N GLU A 125 -13.05 -7.80 38.06
CA GLU A 125 -14.49 -8.10 37.99
C GLU A 125 -14.85 -9.51 38.44
N GLU A 126 -14.16 -10.53 37.94
CA GLU A 126 -14.44 -11.93 38.36
C GLU A 126 -14.17 -12.16 39.86
N PRO A 127 -13.07 -11.68 40.45
CA PRO A 127 -12.87 -11.77 41.90
C PRO A 127 -13.93 -11.04 42.71
N TRP A 128 -14.40 -9.87 42.23
CA TRP A 128 -15.46 -9.12 42.90
C TRP A 128 -16.81 -9.85 42.82
N LEU A 129 -17.18 -10.38 41.64
CA LEU A 129 -18.41 -11.17 41.44
C LEU A 129 -18.41 -12.44 42.28
N ALA A 130 -17.27 -13.12 42.38
CA ALA A 130 -17.11 -14.31 43.21
C ALA A 130 -17.36 -14.03 44.69
N ARG A 131 -16.80 -12.90 45.21
CA ARG A 131 -17.02 -12.47 46.58
C ARG A 131 -18.49 -12.05 46.85
N LYS A 132 -19.09 -11.35 45.87
CA LYS A 132 -20.48 -10.81 46.03
C LYS A 132 -21.53 -11.89 45.89
N HIS A 133 -21.39 -12.87 45.01
CA HIS A 133 -22.45 -13.83 44.66
C HIS A 133 -22.15 -15.27 45.08
N GLY A 134 -20.96 -15.55 45.57
CA GLY A 134 -20.57 -16.86 46.19
C GLY A 134 -20.95 -18.09 45.34
N ARG A 135 -21.81 -18.96 45.93
CA ARG A 135 -22.25 -20.20 45.31
C ARG A 135 -22.90 -20.01 43.92
N THR A 136 -23.72 -18.96 43.78
CA THR A 136 -24.39 -18.64 42.51
C THR A 136 -23.42 -18.35 41.41
N TRP A 137 -22.33 -17.57 41.73
CA TRP A 137 -21.26 -17.31 40.81
C TRP A 137 -20.51 -18.59 40.39
N ASN A 138 -20.16 -19.44 41.34
CA ASN A 138 -19.45 -20.69 41.06
C ASN A 138 -20.26 -21.62 40.14
N GLY A 139 -21.56 -21.70 40.36
CA GLY A 139 -22.49 -22.45 39.49
C GLY A 139 -22.59 -21.86 38.09
N TYR A 140 -22.52 -20.55 37.96
CA TYR A 140 -22.53 -19.84 36.67
C TYR A 140 -21.20 -20.03 35.90
N VAL A 141 -20.07 -19.87 36.57
CA VAL A 141 -18.72 -20.08 35.97
C VAL A 141 -18.52 -21.49 35.47
N ALA A 142 -19.09 -22.48 36.15
CA ALA A 142 -19.01 -23.90 35.73
C ALA A 142 -19.74 -24.16 34.40
N LYS A 143 -20.75 -23.35 34.06
CA LYS A 143 -21.61 -23.53 32.87
C LYS A 143 -21.30 -22.58 31.73
N VAL A 144 -20.86 -21.36 32.05
CA VAL A 144 -20.70 -20.27 31.07
C VAL A 144 -19.23 -19.86 30.97
N PRO A 145 -18.63 -19.84 29.79
CA PRO A 145 -17.24 -19.47 29.59
C PRO A 145 -17.02 -17.95 29.80
N ARG A 146 -15.78 -17.55 30.05
CA ARG A 146 -15.39 -16.13 30.19
C ARG A 146 -15.70 -15.35 28.92
N TRP A 147 -15.38 -15.92 27.78
CA TRP A 147 -15.66 -15.40 26.45
C TRP A 147 -16.64 -16.34 25.73
N PHE A 148 -16.76 -16.37 24.43
CA PHE A 148 -17.82 -17.13 23.74
C PHE A 148 -17.64 -18.67 23.68
N PHE A 149 -16.56 -19.24 24.22
CA PHE A 149 -16.24 -20.64 23.96
C PHE A 149 -16.27 -21.49 25.23
N PRO A 150 -17.18 -22.50 25.33
CA PRO A 150 -17.43 -23.28 26.56
C PRO A 150 -16.37 -24.34 26.83
N SER A 151 -15.51 -24.70 25.89
CA SER A 151 -14.48 -25.73 26.11
C SER A 151 -13.18 -25.39 25.36
N ARG A 152 -12.04 -25.97 25.84
CA ARG A 152 -10.76 -25.89 25.12
C ARG A 152 -10.88 -26.36 23.67
N ARG A 153 -11.69 -27.41 23.40
CA ARG A 153 -11.95 -27.91 22.04
C ARG A 153 -12.70 -26.89 21.20
N ALA A 154 -13.76 -26.28 21.73
CA ALA A 154 -14.50 -25.23 21.00
C ALA A 154 -13.62 -23.98 20.73
N VAL A 155 -12.74 -23.59 21.66
CA VAL A 155 -11.73 -22.54 21.42
C VAL A 155 -10.82 -22.95 20.28
N VAL A 156 -10.28 -24.16 20.29
CA VAL A 156 -9.39 -24.65 19.23
C VAL A 156 -10.12 -24.71 17.89
N PHE A 157 -11.35 -25.25 17.84
CA PHE A 157 -12.13 -25.30 16.60
C PHE A 157 -12.50 -23.89 16.07
N SER A 158 -12.77 -22.94 16.95
CA SER A 158 -13.05 -21.55 16.53
C SER A 158 -11.81 -20.83 16.03
N TRP A 159 -10.65 -21.05 16.68
CA TRP A 159 -9.37 -20.55 16.17
C TRP A 159 -9.01 -21.22 14.84
N LEU A 160 -9.19 -22.53 14.70
CA LEU A 160 -8.99 -23.24 13.44
C LEU A 160 -9.97 -22.71 12.38
N GLY A 161 -11.23 -22.49 12.74
CA GLY A 161 -12.23 -21.88 11.85
C GLY A 161 -11.81 -20.45 11.43
N ALA A 162 -11.38 -19.61 12.35
CA ALA A 162 -10.92 -18.26 12.05
C ALA A 162 -9.65 -18.26 11.17
N VAL A 163 -8.68 -19.13 11.47
CA VAL A 163 -7.45 -19.30 10.70
C VAL A 163 -7.72 -19.76 9.26
N VAL A 164 -8.82 -20.48 9.03
CA VAL A 164 -9.22 -20.95 7.69
C VAL A 164 -10.16 -19.93 7.00
N LEU A 165 -11.19 -19.47 7.71
CA LEU A 165 -12.25 -18.64 7.11
C LEU A 165 -11.79 -17.21 6.81
N VAL A 166 -10.94 -16.61 7.66
CA VAL A 166 -10.44 -15.24 7.42
C VAL A 166 -9.58 -15.16 6.14
N PRO A 167 -8.60 -16.05 5.93
CA PRO A 167 -7.89 -16.08 4.64
C PRO A 167 -8.80 -16.36 3.44
N ILE A 168 -9.76 -17.28 3.55
CA ILE A 168 -10.71 -17.57 2.47
C ILE A 168 -11.54 -16.32 2.14
N ALA A 169 -12.05 -15.64 3.14
CA ALA A 169 -12.79 -14.39 2.95
C ALA A 169 -11.91 -13.30 2.29
N GLY A 170 -10.65 -13.22 2.70
CA GLY A 170 -9.66 -12.33 2.10
C GLY A 170 -9.41 -12.64 0.62
N LEU A 171 -9.23 -13.92 0.26
CA LEU A 171 -9.08 -14.36 -1.13
C LEU A 171 -10.32 -14.03 -1.98
N ILE A 172 -11.52 -14.25 -1.46
CA ILE A 172 -12.77 -13.93 -2.13
C ILE A 172 -12.89 -12.40 -2.32
N TYR A 173 -12.57 -11.63 -1.28
CA TYR A 173 -12.58 -10.18 -1.34
C TYR A 173 -11.63 -9.66 -2.42
N GLU A 174 -10.38 -10.13 -2.44
CA GLU A 174 -9.39 -9.69 -3.44
C GLU A 174 -9.82 -10.07 -4.86
N ALA A 175 -10.29 -11.30 -5.07
CA ALA A 175 -10.81 -11.74 -6.38
C ALA A 175 -12.00 -10.90 -6.85
N TYR A 176 -12.93 -10.56 -5.94
CA TYR A 176 -14.05 -9.67 -6.23
C TYR A 176 -13.57 -8.24 -6.56
N ALA A 177 -12.63 -7.72 -5.77
CA ALA A 177 -12.10 -6.37 -5.97
C ALA A 177 -11.33 -6.26 -7.30
N ASP A 178 -10.54 -7.27 -7.67
CA ASP A 178 -9.85 -7.32 -8.97
C ASP A 178 -10.84 -7.42 -10.14
N ALA A 179 -11.86 -8.27 -10.03
CA ALA A 179 -12.89 -8.39 -11.07
C ALA A 179 -13.71 -7.10 -11.24
N ARG A 180 -13.99 -6.41 -10.14
CA ARG A 180 -14.64 -5.10 -10.14
C ARG A 180 -13.74 -4.04 -10.78
N ALA A 181 -12.47 -3.97 -10.38
CA ALA A 181 -11.49 -3.03 -10.92
C ALA A 181 -11.32 -3.20 -12.44
N ALA A 182 -11.27 -4.43 -12.94
CA ALA A 182 -11.14 -4.73 -14.37
C ALA A 182 -12.36 -4.25 -15.19
N ARG A 183 -13.56 -4.24 -14.59
CA ARG A 183 -14.78 -3.74 -15.24
C ARG A 183 -14.90 -2.22 -15.16
N GLU A 184 -14.59 -1.64 -14.01
CA GLU A 184 -14.76 -0.21 -13.73
C GLU A 184 -13.65 0.62 -14.38
N PHE A 185 -12.44 0.07 -14.45
CA PHE A 185 -11.25 0.75 -14.97
C PHE A 185 -10.53 -0.09 -16.04
N PRO A 186 -11.07 -0.16 -17.26
CA PRO A 186 -10.38 -0.81 -18.38
C PRO A 186 -9.06 -0.10 -18.70
N PRO A 187 -8.09 -0.77 -19.39
CA PRO A 187 -6.81 -0.16 -19.76
C PRO A 187 -7.03 1.09 -20.63
N PRO A 188 -6.48 2.25 -20.24
CA PRO A 188 -6.67 3.51 -20.98
C PRO A 188 -5.83 3.60 -22.26
N GLY A 189 -4.96 2.63 -22.52
CA GLY A 189 -4.07 2.59 -23.68
C GLY A 189 -4.25 1.33 -24.51
N THR A 190 -3.17 0.83 -25.06
CA THR A 190 -3.13 -0.34 -25.95
C THR A 190 -2.44 -1.52 -25.28
N MET A 191 -3.00 -2.72 -25.43
CA MET A 191 -2.35 -3.96 -25.01
C MET A 191 -1.51 -4.51 -26.17
N VAL A 192 -0.19 -4.55 -26.01
CA VAL A 192 0.77 -4.96 -27.04
C VAL A 192 1.30 -6.36 -26.71
N ASP A 193 1.14 -7.31 -27.64
CA ASP A 193 1.69 -8.66 -27.49
C ASP A 193 3.19 -8.66 -27.73
N ILE A 194 3.95 -9.12 -26.74
CA ILE A 194 5.41 -9.23 -26.77
C ILE A 194 5.89 -10.69 -26.89
N GLY A 195 5.06 -11.56 -27.43
CA GLY A 195 5.36 -12.99 -27.60
C GLY A 195 4.60 -13.88 -26.62
N GLY A 196 3.26 -13.84 -26.66
CA GLY A 196 2.35 -14.60 -25.80
C GLY A 196 2.10 -13.99 -24.43
N ARG A 197 2.64 -12.80 -24.17
CA ARG A 197 2.37 -11.94 -23.00
C ARG A 197 2.12 -10.53 -23.49
N ARG A 198 1.19 -9.80 -22.85
CA ARG A 198 0.82 -8.45 -23.27
C ARG A 198 1.30 -7.43 -22.25
N LEU A 199 1.90 -6.36 -22.77
CA LEU A 199 2.20 -5.16 -22.00
C LEU A 199 1.19 -4.06 -22.36
N HIS A 200 0.73 -3.34 -21.35
CA HIS A 200 -0.06 -2.14 -21.51
C HIS A 200 0.84 -0.96 -21.84
N LEU A 201 0.51 -0.23 -22.88
CA LEU A 201 1.20 0.96 -23.38
C LEU A 201 0.22 2.12 -23.44
N LEU A 202 0.56 3.24 -22.81
CA LEU A 202 -0.21 4.47 -22.81
C LEU A 202 0.62 5.60 -23.42
N CYS A 203 0.18 6.13 -24.56
CA CYS A 203 0.82 7.27 -25.21
C CYS A 203 -0.13 8.46 -25.25
N ILE A 204 0.43 9.64 -25.06
CA ILE A 204 -0.25 10.95 -25.17
C ILE A 204 0.64 11.93 -25.92
N GLY A 205 0.11 13.07 -26.30
CA GLY A 205 0.86 14.17 -26.92
C GLY A 205 0.86 14.12 -28.44
N ARG A 206 1.88 14.73 -29.05
CA ARG A 206 1.91 15.02 -30.47
C ARG A 206 2.50 13.87 -31.30
N GLU A 207 1.73 13.33 -32.21
CA GLU A 207 2.17 12.31 -33.17
C GLU A 207 3.12 12.88 -34.24
N ASP A 208 2.98 14.17 -34.57
CA ASP A 208 3.72 14.89 -35.61
C ASP A 208 4.98 15.61 -35.06
N ALA A 209 5.38 15.33 -33.84
CA ALA A 209 6.53 15.99 -33.23
C ALA A 209 7.83 15.60 -33.94
N MET A 210 8.65 16.62 -34.28
CA MET A 210 9.99 16.45 -34.85
C MET A 210 11.04 16.04 -33.80
N GLU A 211 10.67 16.03 -32.54
CA GLU A 211 11.53 15.72 -31.41
C GLU A 211 11.47 14.24 -31.04
N PRO A 212 12.52 13.71 -30.42
CA PRO A 212 12.51 12.36 -29.89
C PRO A 212 11.31 12.13 -28.95
N MET A 213 10.66 10.98 -29.09
CA MET A 213 9.60 10.54 -28.18
C MET A 213 10.18 10.39 -26.77
N VAL A 214 9.39 10.76 -25.77
CA VAL A 214 9.73 10.54 -24.36
C VAL A 214 9.08 9.24 -23.87
N LEU A 215 9.88 8.35 -23.27
CA LEU A 215 9.42 7.08 -22.72
C LEU A 215 9.64 7.03 -21.20
N PHE A 216 8.55 6.92 -20.44
CA PHE A 216 8.58 6.81 -19.00
C PHE A 216 8.78 5.37 -18.52
N GLU A 217 9.76 5.17 -17.65
CA GLU A 217 9.99 3.96 -16.87
C GLU A 217 9.61 4.21 -15.42
N ALA A 218 8.58 3.53 -14.94
CA ALA A 218 7.98 3.80 -13.63
C ALA A 218 8.84 3.27 -12.45
N SER A 219 8.54 3.72 -11.24
CA SER A 219 9.09 3.21 -9.98
C SER A 219 8.73 1.74 -9.72
N GLY A 220 9.23 1.15 -8.64
CA GLY A 220 9.09 -0.28 -8.34
C GLY A 220 7.66 -0.82 -8.33
N TRP A 221 6.71 -0.05 -7.80
CA TRP A 221 5.27 -0.36 -7.77
C TRP A 221 4.44 0.55 -8.67
N GLY A 222 5.10 1.43 -9.43
CA GLY A 222 4.45 2.34 -10.35
C GLY A 222 3.85 1.64 -11.57
N ASN A 223 2.99 2.35 -12.27
CA ASN A 223 2.31 1.92 -13.48
C ASN A 223 2.29 3.05 -14.52
N ALA A 224 1.70 2.80 -15.68
CA ALA A 224 1.63 3.75 -16.79
C ALA A 224 0.88 5.06 -16.46
N LEU A 225 0.10 5.12 -15.38
CA LEU A 225 -0.55 6.35 -14.91
C LEU A 225 0.32 7.17 -13.96
N SER A 226 1.41 6.61 -13.44
CA SER A 226 2.33 7.35 -12.58
C SER A 226 2.86 8.58 -13.29
N SER A 227 3.17 9.63 -12.52
CA SER A 227 3.75 10.87 -13.06
C SER A 227 2.88 11.56 -14.11
N SER A 228 1.55 11.49 -13.98
CA SER A 228 0.60 11.99 -14.99
C SER A 228 0.84 13.46 -15.33
N ARG A 229 1.07 14.31 -14.31
CA ARG A 229 1.29 15.75 -14.51
C ARG A 229 2.55 16.05 -15.31
N ALA A 230 3.67 15.38 -14.99
CA ALA A 230 4.91 15.54 -15.75
C ALA A 230 4.74 15.09 -17.21
N ARG A 231 4.03 13.95 -17.44
CA ARG A 231 3.72 13.47 -18.79
C ARG A 231 2.83 14.44 -19.58
N GLU A 232 1.81 15.03 -18.95
CA GLU A 232 0.94 16.04 -19.58
C GLU A 232 1.71 17.28 -19.99
N LEU A 233 2.62 17.77 -19.14
CA LEU A 233 3.50 18.90 -19.48
C LEU A 233 4.36 18.60 -20.70
N LEU A 234 5.01 17.43 -20.74
CA LEU A 234 5.85 17.01 -21.85
C LEU A 234 5.05 16.74 -23.13
N ALA A 235 3.81 16.27 -23.02
CA ALA A 235 2.92 16.01 -24.14
C ALA A 235 2.53 17.26 -24.94
N THR A 236 2.73 18.46 -24.39
CA THR A 236 2.54 19.73 -25.10
C THR A 236 3.54 19.92 -26.24
N ARG A 237 4.71 19.28 -26.13
CA ARG A 237 5.84 19.45 -27.07
C ARG A 237 6.14 18.20 -27.90
N THR A 238 6.06 17.01 -27.32
CA THR A 238 6.43 15.77 -27.97
C THR A 238 5.43 14.64 -27.70
N LYS A 239 5.63 13.49 -28.37
CA LYS A 239 4.93 12.24 -28.01
C LYS A 239 5.52 11.68 -26.73
N VAL A 240 4.65 11.34 -25.77
CA VAL A 240 5.04 10.79 -24.45
C VAL A 240 4.35 9.46 -24.25
N CYS A 241 5.13 8.41 -24.06
CA CYS A 241 4.62 7.09 -23.75
C CYS A 241 5.07 6.61 -22.36
N SER A 242 4.23 5.83 -21.73
CA SER A 242 4.53 5.07 -20.52
C SER A 242 3.95 3.66 -20.69
N TYR A 243 4.51 2.71 -19.97
CA TYR A 243 4.05 1.33 -20.07
C TYR A 243 4.01 0.66 -18.68
N ASP A 244 3.26 -0.42 -18.59
CA ASP A 244 3.25 -1.26 -17.41
C ASP A 244 4.18 -2.44 -17.60
N ARG A 245 5.12 -2.64 -16.68
CA ARG A 245 5.92 -3.87 -16.63
C ARG A 245 5.03 -5.09 -16.37
N LEU A 246 5.50 -6.28 -16.75
CA LEU A 246 4.77 -7.51 -16.44
C LEU A 246 4.40 -7.59 -14.95
N GLY A 247 3.14 -7.90 -14.70
CA GLY A 247 2.56 -7.98 -13.37
C GLY A 247 2.13 -6.65 -12.76
N HIS A 248 2.43 -5.52 -13.40
CA HIS A 248 2.01 -4.18 -12.94
C HIS A 248 0.87 -3.65 -13.81
N GLY A 249 0.09 -2.72 -13.26
CA GLY A 249 -0.97 -2.05 -13.97
C GLY A 249 -1.92 -3.01 -14.67
N TRP A 250 -2.08 -2.83 -15.96
CA TRP A 250 -2.92 -3.67 -16.82
C TRP A 250 -2.15 -4.76 -17.56
N SER A 251 -0.83 -4.78 -17.49
CA SER A 251 -0.01 -5.82 -18.13
C SER A 251 -0.31 -7.21 -17.59
N ASP A 252 -0.07 -8.24 -18.42
CA ASP A 252 -0.24 -9.63 -18.03
C ASP A 252 0.68 -9.97 -16.83
N GLY A 253 0.32 -11.00 -16.09
CA GLY A 253 1.08 -11.44 -14.92
C GLY A 253 2.49 -11.92 -15.26
N THR A 254 3.37 -11.90 -14.27
CA THR A 254 4.71 -12.52 -14.38
C THR A 254 4.72 -13.88 -13.68
N SER A 255 5.49 -14.82 -14.24
CA SER A 255 5.78 -16.11 -13.63
C SER A 255 7.27 -16.20 -13.27
N GLY A 256 7.57 -16.45 -12.00
CA GLY A 256 8.96 -16.62 -11.54
C GLY A 256 9.65 -15.30 -11.16
N VAL A 257 10.97 -15.29 -11.25
CA VAL A 257 11.82 -14.16 -10.90
C VAL A 257 11.88 -13.19 -12.09
N THR A 258 11.66 -11.91 -11.83
CA THR A 258 11.80 -10.83 -12.82
C THR A 258 13.16 -10.16 -12.63
N THR A 259 14.00 -10.13 -13.67
CA THR A 259 15.30 -9.46 -13.63
C THR A 259 15.26 -8.11 -14.35
N ILE A 260 16.20 -7.24 -14.04
CA ILE A 260 16.33 -5.94 -14.71
C ILE A 260 16.63 -6.14 -16.20
N GLY A 261 17.53 -7.07 -16.53
CA GLY A 261 17.83 -7.40 -17.90
C GLY A 261 16.66 -8.03 -18.67
N GLY A 262 15.82 -8.82 -17.99
CA GLY A 262 14.58 -9.34 -18.56
C GLY A 262 13.58 -8.24 -18.88
N THR A 263 13.38 -7.29 -17.95
CA THR A 263 12.51 -6.14 -18.17
C THR A 263 13.00 -5.25 -19.31
N ALA A 264 14.32 -5.01 -19.41
CA ALA A 264 14.91 -4.26 -20.51
C ALA A 264 14.69 -4.95 -21.88
N ASN A 265 14.76 -6.28 -21.94
CA ASN A 265 14.44 -7.03 -23.17
C ASN A 265 12.95 -6.93 -23.52
N ASP A 266 12.05 -7.09 -22.53
CA ASP A 266 10.60 -6.94 -22.74
C ASP A 266 10.27 -5.54 -23.30
N LEU A 267 10.94 -4.48 -22.80
CA LEU A 267 10.84 -3.12 -23.32
C LEU A 267 11.32 -3.02 -24.77
N GLY A 268 12.42 -3.69 -25.13
CA GLY A 268 12.92 -3.77 -26.51
C GLY A 268 11.90 -4.39 -27.46
N VAL A 269 11.31 -5.50 -27.05
CA VAL A 269 10.24 -6.17 -27.84
C VAL A 269 8.98 -5.29 -27.90
N LEU A 270 8.60 -4.63 -26.80
CA LEU A 270 7.47 -3.68 -26.79
C LEU A 270 7.68 -2.56 -27.82
N GLN A 271 8.89 -1.96 -27.84
CA GLN A 271 9.22 -0.89 -28.77
C GLN A 271 9.12 -1.35 -30.23
N ASP A 272 9.58 -2.58 -30.53
CA ASP A 272 9.49 -3.19 -31.86
C ASP A 272 8.03 -3.47 -32.27
N ARG A 273 7.26 -4.12 -31.39
CA ARG A 273 5.87 -4.52 -31.67
C ARG A 273 4.91 -3.35 -31.78
N ALA A 274 5.11 -2.32 -30.94
CA ALA A 274 4.33 -1.10 -30.97
C ALA A 274 4.82 -0.09 -32.03
N LYS A 275 5.91 -0.40 -32.76
CA LYS A 275 6.54 0.46 -33.76
C LYS A 275 6.82 1.87 -33.19
N LEU A 276 7.33 1.94 -31.96
CA LEU A 276 7.63 3.23 -31.33
C LEU A 276 8.83 3.89 -32.02
N PRO A 277 8.83 5.23 -32.16
CA PRO A 277 9.95 6.00 -32.71
C PRO A 277 11.27 5.73 -32.00
N ARG A 278 12.39 5.90 -32.72
CA ARG A 278 13.75 5.75 -32.23
C ARG A 278 14.66 6.85 -32.80
N PRO A 279 15.66 7.32 -32.04
CA PRO A 279 15.90 7.05 -30.62
C PRO A 279 14.89 7.77 -29.72
N VAL A 280 14.75 7.31 -28.45
CA VAL A 280 13.88 7.93 -27.44
C VAL A 280 14.68 8.64 -26.37
N VAL A 281 14.06 9.59 -25.67
CA VAL A 281 14.53 10.09 -24.37
C VAL A 281 13.78 9.33 -23.28
N MET A 282 14.52 8.65 -22.39
CA MET A 282 13.90 7.94 -21.28
C MET A 282 13.82 8.82 -20.03
N VAL A 283 12.70 8.76 -19.34
CA VAL A 283 12.50 9.37 -18.00
C VAL A 283 12.25 8.22 -17.03
N ALA A 284 13.17 8.00 -16.12
CA ALA A 284 13.15 6.83 -15.26
C ALA A 284 13.11 7.22 -13.78
N SER A 285 12.18 6.63 -13.02
CA SER A 285 11.98 6.91 -11.61
C SER A 285 12.41 5.73 -10.73
N SER A 286 13.12 6.01 -9.61
CA SER A 286 13.46 5.01 -8.60
C SER A 286 14.18 3.80 -9.21
N ILE A 287 13.75 2.57 -8.90
CA ILE A 287 14.30 1.33 -9.45
C ILE A 287 14.21 1.26 -11.00
N GLY A 288 13.30 2.01 -11.61
CA GLY A 288 13.18 2.11 -13.07
C GLY A 288 14.45 2.63 -13.75
N GLY A 289 15.27 3.40 -13.03
CA GLY A 289 16.57 3.84 -13.54
C GLY A 289 17.49 2.69 -13.93
N LEU A 290 17.46 1.59 -13.19
CA LEU A 290 18.25 0.39 -13.52
C LEU A 290 17.76 -0.26 -14.81
N THR A 291 16.46 -0.31 -15.04
CA THR A 291 15.87 -0.80 -16.30
C THR A 291 16.25 0.10 -17.47
N ALA A 292 16.12 1.42 -17.31
CA ALA A 292 16.46 2.38 -18.36
C ALA A 292 17.95 2.33 -18.73
N GLU A 293 18.82 2.26 -17.72
CA GLU A 293 20.26 2.12 -17.94
C GLU A 293 20.60 0.79 -18.64
N MET A 294 20.02 -0.33 -18.17
CA MET A 294 20.24 -1.64 -18.79
C MET A 294 19.74 -1.67 -20.24
N PHE A 295 18.60 -1.06 -20.51
CA PHE A 295 18.05 -0.93 -21.85
C PHE A 295 18.99 -0.12 -22.75
N ALA A 296 19.45 1.03 -22.28
CA ALA A 296 20.38 1.88 -23.03
C ALA A 296 21.76 1.24 -23.27
N ARG A 297 22.24 0.40 -22.35
CA ARG A 297 23.48 -0.39 -22.53
C ARG A 297 23.34 -1.46 -23.60
N ARG A 298 22.17 -2.13 -23.68
CA ARG A 298 21.91 -3.20 -24.65
C ARG A 298 21.51 -2.69 -26.04
N TYR A 299 20.85 -1.54 -26.08
CA TYR A 299 20.29 -0.95 -27.30
C TYR A 299 20.68 0.53 -27.41
N PRO A 300 21.98 0.87 -27.46
CA PRO A 300 22.43 2.26 -27.42
C PRO A 300 21.87 3.10 -28.57
N GLU A 301 21.61 2.50 -29.73
CA GLU A 301 21.04 3.16 -30.91
C GLU A 301 19.55 3.56 -30.71
N ARG A 302 18.91 3.03 -29.68
CA ARG A 302 17.48 3.28 -29.40
C ARG A 302 17.27 4.40 -28.38
N VAL A 303 18.34 4.92 -27.74
CA VAL A 303 18.25 5.90 -26.65
C VAL A 303 19.12 7.10 -26.94
N ALA A 304 18.52 8.28 -27.03
CA ALA A 304 19.23 9.55 -27.21
C ALA A 304 19.71 10.16 -25.88
N GLY A 305 18.95 9.91 -24.82
CA GLY A 305 19.27 10.40 -23.48
C GLY A 305 18.41 9.82 -22.39
N ILE A 306 18.83 9.96 -21.14
CA ILE A 306 18.11 9.46 -19.96
C ILE A 306 18.05 10.56 -18.90
N VAL A 307 16.86 10.83 -18.40
CA VAL A 307 16.63 11.66 -17.19
C VAL A 307 16.32 10.70 -16.02
N PHE A 308 17.25 10.58 -15.10
CA PHE A 308 17.10 9.83 -13.86
C PHE A 308 16.38 10.72 -12.82
N VAL A 309 15.15 10.35 -12.46
CA VAL A 309 14.30 11.09 -11.54
C VAL A 309 14.32 10.41 -10.19
N ASP A 310 15.25 10.81 -9.34
CA ASP A 310 15.59 10.17 -8.07
C ASP A 310 15.77 8.66 -8.21
N ALA A 311 16.44 8.24 -9.27
CA ALA A 311 16.43 6.88 -9.78
C ALA A 311 17.75 6.16 -9.55
N ALA A 312 17.68 4.91 -9.15
CA ALA A 312 18.85 4.04 -8.99
C ALA A 312 19.61 3.88 -10.32
N ASN A 313 20.91 3.79 -10.23
CA ASN A 313 21.81 3.56 -11.35
C ASN A 313 22.88 2.50 -10.99
N SER A 314 23.71 2.10 -11.93
CA SER A 314 24.70 1.04 -11.72
C SER A 314 25.70 1.32 -10.59
N LEU A 315 25.99 2.57 -10.25
CA LEU A 315 26.86 2.92 -9.13
C LEU A 315 26.17 2.76 -7.77
N PHE A 316 24.84 2.73 -7.75
CA PHE A 316 24.06 2.45 -6.55
C PHE A 316 23.90 0.94 -6.30
N VAL A 317 24.06 0.08 -7.32
CA VAL A 317 23.85 -1.37 -7.22
C VAL A 317 24.64 -2.03 -6.08
N PRO A 318 25.95 -1.79 -5.89
CA PRO A 318 26.69 -2.38 -4.77
C PRO A 318 26.15 -1.97 -3.40
N ARG A 319 25.54 -0.78 -3.30
CA ARG A 319 24.94 -0.24 -2.08
C ARG A 319 23.57 -0.84 -1.76
N LEU A 320 22.92 -1.47 -2.74
CA LEU A 320 21.66 -2.21 -2.53
C LEU A 320 21.87 -3.54 -1.79
N ALA A 321 23.05 -4.15 -1.86
CA ALA A 321 23.31 -5.46 -1.31
C ALA A 321 22.94 -5.61 0.19
N PRO A 322 23.26 -4.67 1.10
CA PRO A 322 22.87 -4.75 2.51
C PRO A 322 21.37 -4.73 2.75
N TYR A 323 20.62 -4.12 1.84
CA TYR A 323 19.16 -3.94 1.95
C TYR A 323 18.37 -5.02 1.21
N SER A 324 18.99 -5.72 0.25
CA SER A 324 18.31 -6.63 -0.69
C SER A 324 17.52 -7.73 0.01
N GLY A 325 18.09 -8.36 1.03
CA GLY A 325 17.41 -9.42 1.80
C GLY A 325 16.16 -8.92 2.54
N ARG A 326 16.27 -7.77 3.20
CA ARG A 326 15.14 -7.14 3.93
C ARG A 326 14.08 -6.64 2.96
N ALA A 327 14.48 -5.95 1.89
CA ALA A 327 13.57 -5.47 0.85
C ALA A 327 12.81 -6.62 0.19
N THR A 328 13.51 -7.73 -0.11
CA THR A 328 12.88 -8.94 -0.66
C THR A 328 11.88 -9.55 0.33
N ALA A 329 12.25 -9.69 1.60
CA ALA A 329 11.35 -10.22 2.63
C ALA A 329 10.09 -9.36 2.76
N LEU A 330 10.23 -8.04 2.83
CA LEU A 330 9.12 -7.09 2.91
C LEU A 330 8.22 -7.15 1.67
N ALA A 331 8.81 -7.11 0.47
CA ALA A 331 8.05 -7.17 -0.78
C ALA A 331 7.28 -8.49 -0.92
N CYS A 332 7.88 -9.62 -0.54
CA CYS A 332 7.23 -10.92 -0.63
C CYS A 332 6.16 -11.13 0.46
N THR A 333 6.36 -10.55 1.65
CA THR A 333 5.33 -10.51 2.69
C THR A 333 4.14 -9.67 2.22
N ALA A 334 4.39 -8.47 1.68
CA ALA A 334 3.34 -7.63 1.10
C ALA A 334 2.60 -8.35 -0.05
N GLY A 335 3.33 -9.06 -0.92
CA GLY A 335 2.75 -9.90 -1.98
C GLY A 335 1.85 -11.02 -1.45
N THR A 336 2.22 -11.63 -0.32
CA THR A 336 1.38 -12.63 0.35
C THR A 336 0.13 -11.97 0.95
N LEU A 337 0.29 -10.86 1.67
CA LEU A 337 -0.83 -10.12 2.29
C LEU A 337 -1.79 -9.56 1.25
N ALA A 338 -1.29 -9.10 0.09
CA ALA A 338 -2.11 -8.59 -1.00
C ALA A 338 -3.08 -9.65 -1.54
N ARG A 339 -2.67 -10.93 -1.59
CA ARG A 339 -3.56 -12.04 -2.02
C ARG A 339 -4.81 -12.17 -1.14
N PHE A 340 -4.71 -11.75 0.11
CA PHE A 340 -5.83 -11.72 1.06
C PHE A 340 -6.52 -10.35 1.14
N GLY A 341 -6.24 -9.43 0.21
CA GLY A 341 -6.82 -8.11 0.15
C GLY A 341 -6.34 -7.13 1.24
N VAL A 342 -5.35 -7.53 2.05
CA VAL A 342 -4.88 -6.73 3.19
C VAL A 342 -4.30 -5.40 2.72
N ILE A 343 -3.54 -5.38 1.63
CA ILE A 343 -2.94 -4.14 1.10
C ILE A 343 -4.02 -3.15 0.63
N ARG A 344 -5.10 -3.63 -0.01
CA ARG A 344 -6.25 -2.77 -0.37
C ARG A 344 -6.97 -2.20 0.85
N LEU A 345 -7.10 -2.99 1.91
CA LEU A 345 -7.76 -2.56 3.14
C LEU A 345 -6.94 -1.52 3.91
N LEU A 346 -5.61 -1.67 3.91
CA LEU A 346 -4.71 -0.75 4.62
C LEU A 346 -4.48 0.56 3.88
N ASP A 347 -4.65 0.59 2.54
CA ASP A 347 -4.39 1.76 1.69
C ASP A 347 -3.08 2.49 2.02
N PRO A 348 -1.92 1.80 1.96
CA PRO A 348 -0.65 2.31 2.51
C PRO A 348 -0.12 3.57 1.82
N PHE A 349 -0.64 3.91 0.64
CA PHE A 349 -0.24 5.11 -0.11
C PHE A 349 -1.33 6.17 -0.18
N GLY A 350 -2.46 5.99 0.50
CA GLY A 350 -3.58 6.94 0.49
C GLY A 350 -4.22 7.16 -0.89
N LEU A 351 -4.14 6.15 -1.78
CA LEU A 351 -4.70 6.25 -3.14
C LEU A 351 -6.23 6.08 -3.19
N GLY A 352 -6.85 5.69 -2.06
CA GLY A 352 -8.31 5.52 -1.94
C GLY A 352 -9.09 6.84 -1.89
N SER A 353 -8.52 7.96 -2.36
CA SER A 353 -9.14 9.28 -2.38
C SER A 353 -10.30 9.37 -3.38
N ASP A 354 -11.10 10.45 -3.28
CA ASP A 354 -12.36 10.63 -4.02
C ASP A 354 -12.19 10.91 -5.52
N SER A 355 -10.97 11.18 -6.01
CA SER A 355 -10.75 11.42 -7.43
C SER A 355 -10.81 10.11 -8.24
N GLU A 356 -11.38 10.16 -9.44
CA GLU A 356 -11.43 9.00 -10.35
C GLU A 356 -10.02 8.49 -10.68
N GLY A 357 -9.07 9.38 -10.92
CA GLY A 357 -7.68 9.03 -11.22
C GLY A 357 -7.02 8.27 -10.07
N ALA A 358 -7.23 8.71 -8.82
CA ALA A 358 -6.70 8.03 -7.64
C ALA A 358 -7.35 6.65 -7.45
N ARG A 359 -8.67 6.51 -7.60
CA ARG A 359 -9.35 5.21 -7.54
C ARG A 359 -8.86 4.26 -8.62
N ARG A 360 -8.65 4.73 -9.85
CA ARG A 360 -8.09 3.97 -10.96
C ARG A 360 -6.67 3.48 -10.65
N SER A 361 -5.82 4.36 -10.12
CA SER A 361 -4.46 4.02 -9.69
C SER A 361 -4.47 3.00 -8.55
N ALA A 362 -5.30 3.21 -7.52
CA ALA A 362 -5.45 2.27 -6.40
C ALA A 362 -5.89 0.88 -6.86
N ALA A 363 -6.83 0.82 -7.82
CA ALA A 363 -7.38 -0.42 -8.36
C ALA A 363 -6.30 -1.34 -8.93
N VAL A 364 -5.31 -0.78 -9.64
CA VAL A 364 -4.22 -1.55 -10.27
C VAL A 364 -2.96 -1.66 -9.41
N THR A 365 -2.71 -0.69 -8.50
CA THR A 365 -1.53 -0.71 -7.63
C THR A 365 -1.69 -1.67 -6.46
N TYR A 366 -2.88 -1.75 -5.87
CA TYR A 366 -3.10 -2.57 -4.67
C TYR A 366 -3.43 -4.03 -4.95
N GLY A 367 -3.65 -4.41 -6.20
CA GLY A 367 -3.95 -5.78 -6.60
C GLY A 367 -2.82 -6.76 -6.27
N ALA A 368 -3.20 -7.99 -5.92
CA ALA A 368 -2.28 -9.08 -5.61
C ALA A 368 -1.23 -9.33 -6.71
N ARG A 369 -1.59 -9.07 -7.96
CA ARG A 369 -0.71 -9.20 -9.12
C ARG A 369 0.49 -8.26 -9.03
N THR A 370 0.28 -6.97 -8.77
CA THR A 370 1.34 -5.96 -8.64
C THR A 370 2.31 -6.30 -7.51
N TRP A 371 1.81 -6.68 -6.35
CA TRP A 371 2.67 -7.02 -5.21
C TRP A 371 3.40 -8.36 -5.37
N THR A 372 2.81 -9.32 -6.08
CA THR A 372 3.51 -10.55 -6.49
C THR A 372 4.65 -10.24 -7.47
N ALA A 373 4.43 -9.34 -8.43
CA ALA A 373 5.47 -8.90 -9.37
C ALA A 373 6.56 -8.08 -8.66
N THR A 374 6.21 -7.23 -7.68
CA THR A 374 7.16 -6.51 -6.84
C THR A 374 8.07 -7.48 -6.05
N CYS A 375 7.51 -8.56 -5.49
CA CYS A 375 8.30 -9.63 -4.86
C CYS A 375 9.21 -10.35 -5.89
N ALA A 376 8.72 -10.63 -7.10
CA ALA A 376 9.49 -11.25 -8.17
C ALA A 376 10.68 -10.38 -8.60
N LEU A 377 10.48 -9.07 -8.73
CA LEU A 377 11.52 -8.09 -9.02
C LEU A 377 12.53 -8.00 -7.87
N ALA A 378 12.07 -7.91 -6.62
CA ALA A 378 12.96 -7.85 -5.44
C ALA A 378 13.88 -9.09 -5.34
N ARG A 379 13.36 -10.29 -5.69
CA ARG A 379 14.18 -11.50 -5.80
C ARG A 379 15.21 -11.40 -6.92
N GLY A 380 14.87 -10.75 -8.04
CA GLY A 380 15.78 -10.53 -9.17
C GLY A 380 16.94 -9.60 -8.84
N LEU A 381 16.77 -8.69 -7.88
CA LEU A 381 17.84 -7.77 -7.46
C LEU A 381 19.07 -8.49 -6.91
N ASN A 382 18.95 -9.73 -6.45
CA ASN A 382 20.10 -10.53 -6.03
C ASN A 382 21.06 -10.87 -7.19
N ALA A 383 20.60 -10.82 -8.44
CA ALA A 383 21.41 -11.04 -9.63
C ALA A 383 21.89 -9.75 -10.31
N ILE A 384 21.42 -8.60 -9.86
CA ILE A 384 21.55 -7.31 -10.56
C ILE A 384 23.01 -6.91 -10.77
N GLN A 385 23.87 -7.12 -9.78
CA GLN A 385 25.28 -6.77 -9.90
C GLN A 385 25.94 -7.54 -11.05
N ARG A 386 25.71 -8.84 -11.14
CA ARG A 386 26.22 -9.70 -12.23
C ARG A 386 25.64 -9.29 -13.59
N GLU A 387 24.36 -8.90 -13.64
CA GLU A 387 23.76 -8.42 -14.88
C GLU A 387 24.44 -7.15 -15.40
N PHE A 388 24.77 -6.19 -14.50
CA PHE A 388 25.47 -4.96 -14.87
C PHE A 388 26.96 -5.18 -15.21
N GLU A 389 27.64 -6.12 -14.53
CA GLU A 389 29.03 -6.51 -14.84
C GLU A 389 29.17 -7.18 -16.23
N GLN A 390 28.13 -7.94 -16.64
CA GLN A 390 28.07 -8.62 -17.92
C GLN A 390 27.55 -7.73 -19.07
N ALA A 391 26.87 -6.64 -18.75
CA ALA A 391 26.32 -5.73 -19.75
C ALA A 391 27.43 -4.84 -20.35
N PRO A 392 27.30 -4.44 -21.63
CA PRO A 392 28.16 -3.42 -22.21
C PRO A 392 28.19 -2.14 -21.37
N PRO A 393 29.25 -1.32 -21.45
CA PRO A 393 29.23 -0.01 -20.83
C PRO A 393 28.15 0.88 -21.49
N LEU A 394 27.61 1.85 -20.72
CA LEU A 394 26.70 2.84 -21.28
C LEU A 394 27.48 3.69 -22.30
N SER A 395 26.93 3.88 -23.51
CA SER A 395 27.56 4.69 -24.56
C SER A 395 27.73 6.13 -24.12
N ALA A 396 28.88 6.74 -24.43
CA ALA A 396 29.17 8.15 -24.17
C ALA A 396 28.30 9.13 -25.00
N ASP A 397 27.69 8.64 -26.07
CA ASP A 397 26.77 9.43 -26.90
C ASP A 397 25.42 9.66 -26.24
N ILE A 398 25.06 8.82 -25.24
CA ILE A 398 23.79 8.93 -24.50
C ILE A 398 23.92 10.05 -23.45
N ARG A 399 23.13 11.07 -23.60
CA ARG A 399 23.12 12.18 -22.64
C ARG A 399 22.40 11.80 -21.35
N VAL A 400 22.97 12.19 -20.20
CA VAL A 400 22.46 11.84 -18.87
C VAL A 400 22.18 13.08 -18.06
N VAL A 401 20.99 13.13 -17.48
CA VAL A 401 20.58 14.09 -16.48
C VAL A 401 20.14 13.33 -15.23
N ALA A 402 20.68 13.67 -14.05
CA ALA A 402 20.28 13.09 -12.79
C ALA A 402 19.64 14.13 -11.88
N LEU A 403 18.40 13.87 -11.47
CA LEU A 403 17.66 14.68 -10.51
C LEU A 403 17.61 13.95 -9.17
N SER A 404 17.98 14.61 -8.08
CA SER A 404 17.88 14.06 -6.72
C SER A 404 16.79 14.76 -5.93
N ALA A 405 15.99 14.02 -5.19
CA ALA A 405 15.01 14.57 -4.28
C ALA A 405 15.66 15.24 -3.06
N SER A 406 14.95 16.18 -2.43
CA SER A 406 15.41 16.89 -1.24
C SER A 406 15.02 16.19 0.06
N SER A 407 13.96 15.38 0.06
CA SER A 407 13.45 14.67 1.24
C SER A 407 13.46 13.14 1.11
N THR A 408 13.24 12.45 2.22
CA THR A 408 13.06 10.99 2.27
C THR A 408 11.61 10.56 2.09
N GLU A 409 10.69 11.51 2.01
CA GLU A 409 9.28 11.24 1.86
C GLU A 409 9.00 10.40 0.60
N GLN A 410 8.17 9.39 0.72
CA GLN A 410 7.83 8.41 -0.33
C GLN A 410 9.03 7.60 -0.88
N LEU A 411 10.19 7.64 -0.23
CA LEU A 411 11.35 6.84 -0.63
C LEU A 411 11.07 5.34 -0.52
N MET A 412 10.28 4.96 0.47
CA MET A 412 9.84 3.59 0.70
C MET A 412 8.41 3.54 1.25
N PRO A 413 7.73 2.37 1.19
CA PRO A 413 6.42 2.23 1.82
C PRO A 413 6.53 2.42 3.34
N PRO A 414 5.54 3.01 4.02
CA PRO A 414 5.58 3.29 5.46
C PRO A 414 5.88 2.07 6.33
N PHE A 415 5.46 0.86 5.92
CA PHE A 415 5.75 -0.37 6.65
C PHE A 415 7.22 -0.83 6.53
N ALA A 416 8.02 -0.24 5.65
CA ALA A 416 9.45 -0.55 5.49
C ALA A 416 10.35 0.37 6.34
N GLU A 417 9.89 1.57 6.68
CA GLU A 417 10.65 2.58 7.44
C GLU A 417 11.26 2.07 8.76
N PRO A 418 10.59 1.22 9.57
CA PRO A 418 11.18 0.70 10.81
C PRO A 418 12.39 -0.23 10.58
N PHE A 419 12.61 -0.70 9.35
CA PHE A 419 13.62 -1.72 9.00
C PHE A 419 14.75 -1.20 8.14
N ILE A 420 14.60 -0.01 7.55
CA ILE A 420 15.55 0.58 6.60
C ILE A 420 15.74 2.06 6.95
N ASP A 421 16.98 2.49 7.15
CA ASP A 421 17.29 3.91 7.40
C ASP A 421 17.14 4.72 6.10
N ALA A 422 16.04 5.46 6.01
CA ALA A 422 15.70 6.28 4.84
C ALA A 422 16.73 7.40 4.60
N ASN A 423 17.34 7.98 5.66
CA ASN A 423 18.33 9.04 5.53
C ASN A 423 19.63 8.50 4.95
N GLN A 424 20.06 7.31 5.40
CA GLN A 424 21.24 6.66 4.84
C GLN A 424 21.02 6.33 3.35
N VAL A 425 19.89 5.71 3.00
CA VAL A 425 19.55 5.41 1.60
C VAL A 425 19.51 6.68 0.75
N ARG A 426 18.94 7.78 1.27
CA ARG A 426 18.91 9.09 0.60
C ARG A 426 20.31 9.60 0.30
N ALA A 427 21.20 9.62 1.29
CA ALA A 427 22.57 10.10 1.14
C ALA A 427 23.36 9.26 0.11
N GLU A 428 23.26 7.95 0.19
CA GLU A 428 23.90 7.01 -0.74
C GLU A 428 23.37 7.16 -2.18
N THR A 429 22.06 7.39 -2.33
CA THR A 429 21.43 7.63 -3.64
C THR A 429 21.92 8.94 -4.25
N GLU A 430 21.94 10.04 -3.49
CA GLU A 430 22.41 11.35 -3.97
C GLU A 430 23.88 11.28 -4.38
N GLU A 431 24.73 10.62 -3.59
CA GLU A 431 26.15 10.43 -3.94
C GLU A 431 26.31 9.62 -5.25
N ALA A 432 25.52 8.55 -5.41
CA ALA A 432 25.52 7.76 -6.64
C ALA A 432 25.08 8.58 -7.86
N HIS A 433 24.08 9.45 -7.73
CA HIS A 433 23.64 10.33 -8.82
C HIS A 433 24.74 11.31 -9.24
N ARG A 434 25.39 11.98 -8.27
CA ARG A 434 26.50 12.90 -8.56
C ARG A 434 27.67 12.19 -9.29
N ALA A 435 28.07 11.04 -8.76
CA ALA A 435 29.16 10.27 -9.32
C ALA A 435 28.83 9.75 -10.73
N PHE A 436 27.58 9.29 -10.94
CA PHE A 436 27.10 8.77 -12.22
C PHE A 436 27.05 9.86 -13.28
N ALA A 437 26.46 11.01 -12.97
CA ALA A 437 26.41 12.16 -13.86
C ALA A 437 27.84 12.61 -14.24
N LYS A 438 28.74 12.76 -13.24
CA LYS A 438 30.13 13.14 -13.48
C LYS A 438 30.87 12.14 -14.40
N ARG A 439 30.67 10.84 -14.17
CA ARG A 439 31.32 9.77 -14.99
C ARG A 439 30.93 9.83 -16.47
N LEU A 440 29.71 10.28 -16.76
CA LEU A 440 29.13 10.30 -18.11
C LEU A 440 29.10 11.70 -18.74
N ASN A 441 29.84 12.67 -18.16
CA ASN A 441 29.77 14.08 -18.56
C ASN A 441 28.34 14.63 -18.65
N GLY A 442 27.45 14.10 -17.84
CA GLY A 442 26.07 14.52 -17.70
C GLY A 442 25.88 15.60 -16.65
N SER A 443 24.65 16.03 -16.45
CA SER A 443 24.28 17.01 -15.42
C SER A 443 23.62 16.36 -14.21
N TRP A 444 23.82 16.99 -13.04
CA TRP A 444 23.15 16.63 -11.80
C TRP A 444 22.51 17.85 -11.16
N LYS A 445 21.29 17.68 -10.62
CA LYS A 445 20.57 18.76 -9.92
C LYS A 445 19.80 18.17 -8.75
N LYS A 446 19.89 18.80 -7.56
CA LYS A 446 19.00 18.55 -6.44
C LYS A 446 17.75 19.42 -6.57
N ILE A 447 16.58 18.82 -6.49
CA ILE A 447 15.30 19.51 -6.66
C ILE A 447 14.80 19.90 -5.26
N PRO A 448 14.68 21.20 -4.96
CA PRO A 448 14.18 21.65 -3.66
C PRO A 448 12.71 21.25 -3.47
N ASP A 449 12.29 21.12 -2.22
CA ASP A 449 10.91 20.85 -1.80
C ASP A 449 10.26 19.65 -2.53
N SER A 450 11.08 18.64 -2.87
CA SER A 450 10.65 17.44 -3.58
C SER A 450 10.68 16.20 -2.70
N THR A 451 9.71 15.32 -2.95
CA THR A 451 9.69 13.94 -2.41
C THR A 451 10.47 12.99 -3.34
N HIS A 452 10.63 11.72 -2.93
CA HIS A 452 11.23 10.69 -3.80
C HIS A 452 10.54 10.60 -5.18
N LEU A 453 9.24 10.81 -5.23
CA LEU A 453 8.47 10.87 -6.48
C LEU A 453 8.50 12.32 -7.03
N ILE A 454 9.67 12.78 -7.48
CA ILE A 454 9.85 14.16 -7.99
C ILE A 454 8.85 14.49 -9.10
N ALA A 455 8.56 13.53 -9.98
CA ALA A 455 7.63 13.74 -11.09
C ALA A 455 6.17 13.99 -10.66
N ASP A 456 5.84 13.70 -9.39
CA ASP A 456 4.53 13.98 -8.80
C ASP A 456 4.57 15.23 -7.91
N SER A 457 5.68 15.43 -7.15
CA SER A 457 5.82 16.59 -6.24
C SER A 457 6.32 17.86 -6.92
N GLN A 458 7.15 17.73 -7.95
CA GLN A 458 7.77 18.83 -8.72
C GLN A 458 7.77 18.49 -10.23
N PRO A 459 6.60 18.29 -10.86
CA PRO A 459 6.49 17.84 -12.25
C PRO A 459 7.13 18.81 -13.26
N GLU A 460 7.10 20.13 -12.98
CA GLU A 460 7.71 21.15 -13.80
C GLU A 460 9.24 20.98 -13.87
N ALA A 461 9.89 20.65 -12.74
CA ALA A 461 11.33 20.43 -12.72
C ALA A 461 11.76 19.23 -13.59
N VAL A 462 10.93 18.20 -13.67
CA VAL A 462 11.15 17.05 -14.56
C VAL A 462 10.93 17.45 -16.02
N ALA A 463 9.86 18.21 -16.30
CA ALA A 463 9.57 18.68 -17.65
C ALA A 463 10.68 19.59 -18.17
N ASP A 464 11.16 20.55 -17.38
CA ASP A 464 12.26 21.45 -17.73
C ASP A 464 13.53 20.66 -18.04
N ALA A 465 13.91 19.70 -17.20
CA ALA A 465 15.09 18.86 -17.44
C ALA A 465 15.01 18.06 -18.74
N VAL A 466 13.82 17.58 -19.11
CA VAL A 466 13.58 16.88 -20.38
C VAL A 466 13.62 17.86 -21.56
N PHE A 467 13.01 19.03 -21.43
CA PHE A 467 13.02 20.06 -22.48
C PHE A 467 14.43 20.56 -22.76
N ASP A 468 15.22 20.84 -21.71
CA ASP A 468 16.64 21.20 -21.86
C ASP A 468 17.44 20.11 -22.60
N LEU A 469 17.16 18.84 -22.27
CA LEU A 469 17.80 17.69 -22.95
C LEU A 469 17.39 17.61 -24.44
N LEU A 470 16.11 17.79 -24.76
CA LEU A 470 15.60 17.81 -26.12
C LEU A 470 16.23 18.94 -26.95
N ASP A 471 16.38 20.14 -26.34
CA ASP A 471 17.02 21.30 -27.02
C ASP A 471 18.52 21.03 -27.30
N GLN A 472 19.23 20.40 -26.36
CA GLN A 472 20.63 20.00 -26.56
C GLN A 472 20.77 18.94 -27.67
N LEU A 473 19.83 18.00 -27.79
CA LEU A 473 19.83 16.99 -28.85
C LEU A 473 19.56 17.63 -30.21
N ARG A 474 18.65 18.61 -30.28
CA ARG A 474 18.36 19.37 -31.51
C ARG A 474 19.57 20.19 -31.95
N GLY A 475 20.23 20.91 -31.03
CA GLY A 475 21.42 21.70 -31.32
C GLY A 475 22.60 20.83 -31.83
N GLY A 476 22.77 19.65 -31.29
CA GLY A 476 23.79 18.69 -31.74
C GLY A 476 23.54 18.09 -33.13
N LEU A 477 22.27 18.03 -33.58
CA LEU A 477 21.92 17.60 -34.96
C LEU A 477 22.11 18.74 -35.99
N ALA A 478 21.94 19.98 -35.58
CA ALA A 478 22.15 21.15 -36.45
C ALA A 478 23.63 21.52 -36.69
N GLY A 479 24.53 20.96 -35.85
CA GLY A 479 26.00 21.19 -35.94
C GLY A 479 26.79 20.08 -36.62
N ARG A 480 26.11 19.03 -37.10
CA ARG A 480 26.71 17.96 -37.94
C ARG A 480 26.15 18.05 -39.35
#